data_8257ac6b8a8724cac2f6bd022a6045f5
#
_entry.id   8257ac6b8a8724cac2f6bd022a6045f5
#
_cell.length_a   1.000
_cell.length_b   1.000
_cell.length_c   1.000
_cell.angle_alpha   90.00
_cell.angle_beta   90.00
_cell.angle_gamma   90.00
#
_symmetry.space_group_name_H-M   'P 1'
#
loop_
_entity.id
_entity.type
_entity.pdbx_description
1 polymer ?
#
loop_
_entity_poly.entity_id
_entity_poly.type
_entity_poly.pdbx_seq_one_letter_code
_entity_poly.pdbx_strand_id
1 'polypeptide(L)'
;MLMAVCSQIKAEENMKNVLNEKQQCMAAIACLEAKGDIDGLTVAINAGFDAGLTVSEIKEALSQLYAYTGFPRSLNALGTLQSVVNSRRQQGKACEEGKDADPMAEGYDAQKQGTEVQTKLSGKPFTYDFAPATDYYLKAHLFGDIFARNNLTHAERELVTVSALSGLQGVEPQLQSHVSGARNMGLKDDEIRSIPATLAARVGEVEAWRAAKAIAAVFGEPFDEGKPVEQMMFPKGDFNSAYAQYFIGNSYLAPLSQGKVPVSNVTFEPRCRNNWHIHHKGIQMLICVGGTGWYQEWGKEARMLKPGDVVEIPEGVKHWHGATKDSWFQHVTFTVAEEGASNEWLEPVTDEEYDKL
;
A
#
# COMPACT_ATOMS: atom_id res chain seq x y z
N MET A 1 25.99 9.48 17.63
CA MET A 1 24.87 8.80 18.30
C MET A 1 23.77 9.78 18.76
N LEU A 2 24.08 10.91 19.39
CA LEU A 2 23.07 11.91 19.82
C LEU A 2 22.35 12.64 18.65
N MET A 3 23.02 12.87 17.51
CA MET A 3 22.40 13.54 16.35
C MET A 3 21.39 12.67 15.60
N ALA A 4 21.56 11.35 15.55
CA ALA A 4 20.63 10.43 14.90
C ALA A 4 19.34 10.26 15.72
N VAL A 5 19.45 10.23 17.05
CA VAL A 5 18.29 10.17 17.95
C VAL A 5 17.49 11.47 17.91
N CYS A 6 18.15 12.64 17.81
CA CYS A 6 17.45 13.94 17.63
C CYS A 6 16.75 14.06 16.26
N SER A 7 17.25 13.40 15.20
CA SER A 7 16.58 13.43 13.89
C SER A 7 15.36 12.49 13.86
N GLN A 8 15.41 11.35 14.53
CA GLN A 8 14.26 10.45 14.68
C GLN A 8 13.17 11.06 15.56
N ILE A 9 13.53 11.66 16.69
CA ILE A 9 12.57 12.37 17.57
C ILE A 9 11.94 13.58 16.84
N LYS A 10 12.68 14.31 16.02
CA LYS A 10 12.12 15.39 15.17
C LYS A 10 11.25 14.87 14.02
N ALA A 11 11.50 13.69 13.49
CA ALA A 11 10.65 13.03 12.49
C ALA A 11 9.34 12.53 13.12
N GLU A 12 9.38 11.99 14.34
CA GLU A 12 8.18 11.57 15.09
C GLU A 12 7.35 12.75 15.61
N GLU A 13 7.97 13.87 16.01
CA GLU A 13 7.25 15.09 16.41
C GLU A 13 6.56 15.83 15.24
N ASN A 14 6.98 15.60 13.99
CA ASN A 14 6.41 16.27 12.81
C ASN A 14 5.23 15.53 12.14
N MET A 15 4.85 14.36 12.59
CA MET A 15 3.67 13.66 12.07
C MET A 15 2.45 13.79 13.00
N LYS A 16 2.11 15.01 13.41
CA LYS A 16 0.75 15.23 13.90
C LYS A 16 -0.20 15.05 12.71
N ASN A 17 -1.03 14.02 12.79
CA ASN A 17 -2.08 13.82 11.80
C ASN A 17 -3.01 15.05 11.83
N VAL A 18 -3.00 15.83 10.76
CA VAL A 18 -3.75 17.08 10.64
C VAL A 18 -5.19 16.82 10.22
N LEU A 19 -5.45 15.64 9.58
CA LEU A 19 -6.79 15.20 9.28
C LEU A 19 -7.59 14.98 10.57
N ASN A 20 -8.78 15.55 10.64
CA ASN A 20 -9.69 15.29 11.77
C ASN A 20 -10.20 13.83 11.71
N GLU A 21 -10.83 13.37 12.79
CA GLU A 21 -11.26 11.97 12.94
C GLU A 21 -12.24 11.52 11.83
N LYS A 22 -13.15 12.39 11.39
CA LYS A 22 -14.07 12.12 10.26
C LYS A 22 -13.30 11.90 8.96
N GLN A 23 -12.34 12.78 8.66
CA GLN A 23 -11.50 12.69 7.46
C GLN A 23 -10.63 11.41 7.47
N GLN A 24 -10.06 11.07 8.62
CA GLN A 24 -9.27 9.83 8.77
C GLN A 24 -10.12 8.58 8.54
N CYS A 25 -11.33 8.54 9.11
CA CYS A 25 -12.26 7.43 8.88
C CYS A 25 -12.70 7.36 7.41
N MET A 26 -12.98 8.49 6.77
CA MET A 26 -13.34 8.54 5.36
C MET A 26 -12.21 8.02 4.46
N ALA A 27 -10.97 8.40 4.73
CA ALA A 27 -9.78 7.90 4.03
C ALA A 27 -9.62 6.37 4.17
N ALA A 28 -9.81 5.84 5.38
CA ALA A 28 -9.75 4.41 5.63
C ALA A 28 -10.87 3.65 4.91
N ILE A 29 -12.11 4.14 4.96
CA ILE A 29 -13.27 3.56 4.26
C ILE A 29 -12.99 3.47 2.76
N ALA A 30 -12.50 4.56 2.14
CA ALA A 30 -12.20 4.61 0.72
C ALA A 30 -11.09 3.63 0.31
N CYS A 31 -10.02 3.55 1.09
CA CYS A 31 -8.92 2.66 0.82
C CYS A 31 -9.32 1.17 0.96
N LEU A 32 -10.08 0.83 2.01
CA LEU A 32 -10.55 -0.54 2.26
C LEU A 32 -11.57 -1.00 1.21
N GLU A 33 -12.45 -0.11 0.74
CA GLU A 33 -13.30 -0.36 -0.43
C GLU A 33 -12.47 -0.74 -1.64
N ALA A 34 -11.46 0.08 -1.97
CA ALA A 34 -10.60 -0.12 -3.12
C ALA A 34 -9.79 -1.42 -3.05
N LYS A 35 -9.41 -1.87 -1.86
CA LYS A 35 -8.81 -3.20 -1.63
C LYS A 35 -9.82 -4.34 -1.78
N GLY A 36 -11.09 -4.08 -1.54
CA GLY A 36 -12.13 -5.11 -1.39
C GLY A 36 -12.08 -5.83 -0.04
N ASP A 37 -11.48 -5.21 0.97
CA ASP A 37 -11.41 -5.71 2.35
C ASP A 37 -12.72 -5.42 3.08
N ILE A 38 -13.68 -6.32 2.99
CA ILE A 38 -15.03 -6.15 3.55
C ILE A 38 -15.03 -6.17 5.09
N ASP A 39 -14.17 -6.98 5.69
CA ASP A 39 -14.08 -7.07 7.16
C ASP A 39 -13.50 -5.78 7.74
N GLY A 40 -12.37 -5.31 7.19
CA GLY A 40 -11.78 -4.03 7.54
C GLY A 40 -12.73 -2.86 7.29
N LEU A 41 -13.43 -2.87 6.15
CA LEU A 41 -14.43 -1.86 5.80
C LEU A 41 -15.59 -1.80 6.81
N THR A 42 -16.06 -2.95 7.29
CA THR A 42 -17.10 -3.02 8.33
C THR A 42 -16.65 -2.32 9.62
N VAL A 43 -15.40 -2.52 10.03
CA VAL A 43 -14.81 -1.85 11.20
C VAL A 43 -14.69 -0.35 10.96
N ALA A 44 -14.16 0.05 9.80
CA ALA A 44 -13.96 1.46 9.45
C ALA A 44 -15.27 2.25 9.34
N ILE A 45 -16.33 1.66 8.79
CA ILE A 45 -17.65 2.29 8.73
C ILE A 45 -18.21 2.53 10.15
N ASN A 46 -18.10 1.55 11.06
CA ASN A 46 -18.51 1.72 12.45
C ASN A 46 -17.75 2.86 13.14
N ALA A 47 -16.43 2.90 12.99
CA ALA A 47 -15.60 3.99 13.50
C ALA A 47 -15.98 5.34 12.87
N GLY A 48 -16.33 5.35 11.58
CA GLY A 48 -16.82 6.54 10.89
C GLY A 48 -18.09 7.13 11.50
N PHE A 49 -19.08 6.29 11.82
CA PHE A 49 -20.28 6.74 12.51
C PHE A 49 -19.97 7.26 13.92
N ASP A 50 -19.06 6.61 14.64
CA ASP A 50 -18.65 7.05 15.97
C ASP A 50 -17.88 8.38 15.92
N ALA A 51 -17.18 8.66 14.82
CA ALA A 51 -16.54 9.93 14.51
C ALA A 51 -17.50 11.01 13.96
N GLY A 52 -18.78 10.67 13.76
CA GLY A 52 -19.82 11.59 13.28
C GLY A 52 -19.94 11.69 11.76
N LEU A 53 -19.44 10.70 10.98
CA LEU A 53 -19.82 10.56 9.57
C LEU A 53 -21.33 10.18 9.50
N THR A 54 -21.99 10.65 8.45
CA THR A 54 -23.37 10.35 8.17
C THR A 54 -23.51 9.24 7.14
N VAL A 55 -24.69 8.61 7.08
CA VAL A 55 -25.02 7.61 6.05
C VAL A 55 -24.85 8.21 4.65
N SER A 56 -25.31 9.45 4.46
CA SER A 56 -25.23 10.15 3.17
C SER A 56 -23.77 10.41 2.73
N GLU A 57 -22.90 10.85 3.64
CA GLU A 57 -21.47 11.08 3.33
C GLU A 57 -20.77 9.78 2.92
N ILE A 58 -20.96 8.68 3.69
CA ILE A 58 -20.32 7.40 3.37
C ILE A 58 -20.91 6.81 2.08
N LYS A 59 -22.23 6.85 1.92
CA LYS A 59 -22.91 6.39 0.70
C LYS A 59 -22.40 7.12 -0.55
N GLU A 60 -22.21 8.44 -0.45
CA GLU A 60 -21.71 9.26 -1.53
C GLU A 60 -20.26 8.90 -1.90
N ALA A 61 -19.38 8.75 -0.91
CA ALA A 61 -18.00 8.34 -1.14
C ALA A 61 -17.91 6.97 -1.83
N LEU A 62 -18.64 5.97 -1.31
CA LEU A 62 -18.67 4.62 -1.88
C LEU A 62 -19.29 4.61 -3.29
N SER A 63 -20.28 5.47 -3.54
CA SER A 63 -20.88 5.61 -4.86
C SER A 63 -19.92 6.25 -5.85
N GLN A 64 -19.16 7.26 -5.47
CA GLN A 64 -18.12 7.87 -6.31
C GLN A 64 -17.07 6.85 -6.75
N LEU A 65 -16.70 5.95 -5.85
CA LEU A 65 -15.58 5.05 -6.06
C LEU A 65 -15.79 4.03 -7.18
N TYR A 66 -17.03 3.76 -7.60
CA TYR A 66 -17.22 2.85 -8.73
C TYR A 66 -16.47 3.31 -10.00
N ALA A 67 -16.25 4.62 -10.17
CA ALA A 67 -15.51 5.18 -11.29
C ALA A 67 -14.00 4.83 -11.26
N TYR A 68 -13.47 4.40 -10.12
CA TYR A 68 -12.06 4.06 -9.90
C TYR A 68 -11.85 2.56 -9.65
N THR A 69 -12.79 1.91 -8.97
CA THR A 69 -12.70 0.53 -8.49
C THR A 69 -13.65 -0.43 -9.21
N GLY A 70 -14.56 0.11 -10.00
CA GLY A 70 -15.62 -0.62 -10.71
C GLY A 70 -16.84 -0.90 -9.83
N PHE A 71 -17.99 -1.10 -10.48
CA PHE A 71 -19.25 -1.41 -9.81
C PHE A 71 -19.19 -2.58 -8.81
N PRO A 72 -18.48 -3.69 -9.09
CA PRO A 72 -18.50 -4.82 -8.15
C PRO A 72 -18.01 -4.45 -6.75
N ARG A 73 -16.91 -3.71 -6.62
CA ARG A 73 -16.38 -3.27 -5.30
C ARG A 73 -17.31 -2.26 -4.64
N SER A 74 -17.74 -1.24 -5.36
CA SER A 74 -18.66 -0.21 -4.85
C SER A 74 -19.98 -0.82 -4.38
N LEU A 75 -20.58 -1.75 -5.12
CA LEU A 75 -21.82 -2.43 -4.72
C LEU A 75 -21.64 -3.30 -3.47
N ASN A 76 -20.53 -4.03 -3.35
CA ASN A 76 -20.22 -4.79 -2.14
C ASN A 76 -20.06 -3.85 -0.93
N ALA A 77 -19.37 -2.74 -1.11
CA ALA A 77 -19.17 -1.75 -0.04
C ALA A 77 -20.48 -1.07 0.39
N LEU A 78 -21.34 -0.73 -0.57
CA LEU A 78 -22.69 -0.19 -0.28
C LEU A 78 -23.57 -1.22 0.45
N GLY A 79 -23.47 -2.50 0.10
CA GLY A 79 -24.13 -3.59 0.82
C GLY A 79 -23.60 -3.74 2.26
N THR A 80 -22.30 -3.58 2.45
CA THR A 80 -21.66 -3.55 3.78
C THR A 80 -22.15 -2.36 4.59
N LEU A 81 -22.19 -1.15 4.03
CA LEU A 81 -22.76 0.03 4.69
C LEU A 81 -24.19 -0.22 5.14
N GLN A 82 -25.04 -0.75 4.26
CA GLN A 82 -26.43 -1.07 4.59
C GLN A 82 -26.53 -2.04 5.77
N SER A 83 -25.69 -3.08 5.78
CA SER A 83 -25.64 -4.07 6.85
C SER A 83 -25.22 -3.46 8.19
N VAL A 84 -24.19 -2.59 8.18
CA VAL A 84 -23.73 -1.86 9.38
C VAL A 84 -24.83 -0.94 9.90
N VAL A 85 -25.48 -0.15 9.03
CA VAL A 85 -26.59 0.75 9.40
C VAL A 85 -27.71 -0.03 10.08
N ASN A 86 -28.15 -1.15 9.48
CA ASN A 86 -29.20 -2.00 10.05
C ASN A 86 -28.82 -2.56 11.43
N SER A 87 -27.58 -3.06 11.55
CA SER A 87 -27.07 -3.60 12.82
C SER A 87 -26.99 -2.53 13.91
N ARG A 88 -26.46 -1.33 13.59
CA ARG A 88 -26.39 -0.20 14.54
C ARG A 88 -27.76 0.24 15.00
N ARG A 89 -28.73 0.36 14.10
CA ARG A 89 -30.13 0.71 14.45
C ARG A 89 -30.78 -0.33 15.37
N GLN A 90 -30.57 -1.62 15.10
CA GLN A 90 -31.05 -2.69 15.99
C GLN A 90 -30.41 -2.63 17.38
N GLN A 91 -29.16 -2.17 17.48
CA GLN A 91 -28.46 -1.99 18.76
C GLN A 91 -28.74 -0.65 19.44
N GLY A 92 -29.56 0.22 18.86
CA GLY A 92 -29.85 1.57 19.38
C GLY A 92 -28.66 2.53 19.31
N LYS A 93 -27.65 2.22 18.45
CA LYS A 93 -26.48 3.09 18.24
C LYS A 93 -26.79 4.19 17.24
N ALA A 94 -26.22 5.37 17.45
CA ALA A 94 -26.37 6.51 16.56
C ALA A 94 -25.90 6.18 15.12
N CYS A 95 -26.68 6.65 14.16
CA CYS A 95 -26.45 6.49 12.73
C CYS A 95 -27.23 7.60 12.01
N GLU A 96 -26.65 8.79 12.01
CA GLU A 96 -27.25 9.98 11.42
C GLU A 96 -27.38 9.81 9.90
N GLU A 97 -28.57 10.12 9.34
CA GLU A 97 -28.81 10.01 7.88
C GLU A 97 -27.94 10.99 7.09
N GLY A 98 -27.82 12.21 7.57
CA GLY A 98 -27.17 13.29 6.84
C GLY A 98 -28.04 13.88 5.72
N LYS A 99 -27.51 14.89 5.05
CA LYS A 99 -28.18 15.55 3.92
C LYS A 99 -27.78 14.87 2.62
N ASP A 100 -28.73 14.48 1.79
CA ASP A 100 -28.46 14.07 0.40
C ASP A 100 -28.09 15.29 -0.47
N ALA A 101 -27.48 15.02 -1.62
CA ALA A 101 -27.17 16.07 -2.59
C ALA A 101 -28.44 16.78 -3.07
N ASP A 102 -28.33 18.08 -3.28
CA ASP A 102 -29.41 18.85 -3.89
C ASP A 102 -29.65 18.39 -5.34
N PRO A 103 -30.86 18.48 -5.87
CA PRO A 103 -31.14 18.22 -7.29
C PRO A 103 -30.31 19.14 -8.18
N MET A 104 -29.91 18.65 -9.36
CA MET A 104 -29.26 19.50 -10.36
C MET A 104 -30.18 20.60 -10.82
N ALA A 105 -29.61 21.78 -11.12
CA ALA A 105 -30.35 22.91 -11.62
C ALA A 105 -31.00 22.58 -12.99
N GLU A 106 -32.13 23.20 -13.30
CA GLU A 106 -32.75 23.09 -14.62
C GLU A 106 -31.78 23.59 -15.70
N GLY A 107 -31.63 22.82 -16.80
CA GLY A 107 -30.66 23.12 -17.86
C GLY A 107 -29.20 22.81 -17.53
N TYR A 108 -28.94 22.05 -16.48
CA TYR A 108 -27.59 21.62 -16.13
C TYR A 108 -26.92 20.83 -17.26
N ASP A 109 -25.74 21.31 -17.70
CA ASP A 109 -24.91 20.65 -18.73
C ASP A 109 -23.72 19.95 -18.05
N ALA A 110 -23.87 18.65 -17.84
CA ALA A 110 -22.87 17.83 -17.17
C ALA A 110 -21.50 17.83 -17.89
N GLN A 111 -21.49 17.82 -19.23
CA GLN A 111 -20.25 17.81 -19.98
C GLN A 111 -19.49 19.14 -19.86
N LYS A 112 -20.21 20.25 -19.94
CA LYS A 112 -19.62 21.59 -19.78
C LYS A 112 -19.07 21.76 -18.35
N GLN A 113 -19.90 21.53 -17.35
CA GLN A 113 -19.52 21.70 -15.95
C GLN A 113 -18.39 20.73 -15.56
N GLY A 114 -18.47 19.47 -16.01
CA GLY A 114 -17.43 18.49 -15.75
C GLY A 114 -16.10 18.83 -16.44
N THR A 115 -16.12 19.46 -17.61
CA THR A 115 -14.92 19.98 -18.28
C THR A 115 -14.26 21.09 -17.43
N GLU A 116 -15.06 21.97 -16.83
CA GLU A 116 -14.58 23.03 -15.94
C GLU A 116 -13.96 22.44 -14.65
N VAL A 117 -14.65 21.47 -14.03
CA VAL A 117 -14.16 20.75 -12.83
C VAL A 117 -12.87 20.01 -13.14
N GLN A 118 -12.80 19.24 -14.23
CA GLN A 118 -11.59 18.52 -14.63
C GLN A 118 -10.42 19.49 -14.89
N THR A 119 -10.68 20.62 -15.58
CA THR A 119 -9.65 21.64 -15.82
C THR A 119 -9.12 22.22 -14.53
N LYS A 120 -10.00 22.51 -13.55
CA LYS A 120 -9.60 22.99 -12.23
C LYS A 120 -8.76 21.95 -11.50
N LEU A 121 -9.19 20.68 -11.50
CA LEU A 121 -8.48 19.58 -10.84
C LEU A 121 -7.08 19.39 -11.42
N SER A 122 -6.98 19.30 -12.76
CA SER A 122 -5.70 19.07 -13.44
C SER A 122 -4.82 20.32 -13.57
N GLY A 123 -5.36 21.50 -13.24
CA GLY A 123 -4.68 22.79 -13.39
C GLY A 123 -4.55 23.27 -14.87
N LYS A 124 -5.04 22.51 -15.83
CA LYS A 124 -5.03 22.82 -17.27
C LYS A 124 -6.10 22.04 -18.00
N PRO A 125 -6.56 22.51 -19.17
CA PRO A 125 -7.46 21.72 -20.02
C PRO A 125 -6.83 20.39 -20.43
N PHE A 126 -7.63 19.34 -20.41
CA PHE A 126 -7.24 17.99 -20.83
C PHE A 126 -8.27 17.41 -21.77
N THR A 127 -7.82 16.77 -22.86
CA THR A 127 -8.66 16.00 -23.78
C THR A 127 -7.95 14.69 -24.12
N TYR A 128 -8.71 13.60 -24.13
CA TYR A 128 -8.20 12.28 -24.46
C TYR A 128 -8.64 11.88 -25.88
N ASP A 129 -8.00 12.50 -26.88
CA ASP A 129 -8.37 12.36 -28.30
C ASP A 129 -8.30 10.91 -28.81
N PHE A 130 -7.39 10.09 -28.25
CA PHE A 130 -7.25 8.68 -28.61
C PHE A 130 -8.50 7.86 -28.26
N ALA A 131 -9.23 8.21 -27.20
CA ALA A 131 -10.44 7.52 -26.76
C ALA A 131 -11.57 8.52 -26.43
N PRO A 132 -12.27 9.06 -27.43
CA PRO A 132 -13.27 10.11 -27.22
C PRO A 132 -14.43 9.70 -26.30
N ALA A 133 -14.82 8.42 -26.29
CA ALA A 133 -15.85 7.92 -25.38
C ALA A 133 -15.37 8.00 -23.92
N THR A 134 -14.11 7.65 -23.64
CA THR A 134 -13.53 7.79 -22.30
C THR A 134 -13.42 9.24 -21.88
N ASP A 135 -13.02 10.14 -22.79
CA ASP A 135 -12.99 11.58 -22.54
C ASP A 135 -14.39 12.11 -22.17
N TYR A 136 -15.41 11.68 -22.90
CA TYR A 136 -16.80 12.02 -22.59
C TYR A 136 -17.23 11.52 -21.20
N TYR A 137 -16.95 10.24 -20.86
CA TYR A 137 -17.32 9.70 -19.56
C TYR A 137 -16.57 10.37 -18.40
N LEU A 138 -15.30 10.70 -18.57
CA LEU A 138 -14.56 11.47 -17.57
C LEU A 138 -15.21 12.84 -17.35
N LYS A 139 -15.49 13.59 -18.43
CA LYS A 139 -16.04 14.95 -18.33
C LYS A 139 -17.49 14.95 -17.89
N ALA A 140 -18.38 14.30 -18.64
CA ALA A 140 -19.80 14.38 -18.38
C ALA A 140 -20.21 13.60 -17.15
N HIS A 141 -19.68 12.38 -16.95
CA HIS A 141 -20.16 11.52 -15.89
C HIS A 141 -19.36 11.67 -14.60
N LEU A 142 -18.02 11.47 -14.63
CA LEU A 142 -17.24 11.56 -13.39
C LEU A 142 -17.23 12.99 -12.85
N PHE A 143 -16.73 13.94 -13.63
CA PHE A 143 -16.59 15.32 -13.18
C PHE A 143 -17.87 16.15 -13.32
N GLY A 144 -18.80 15.76 -14.20
CA GLY A 144 -20.11 16.38 -14.37
C GLY A 144 -21.14 15.85 -13.39
N ASP A 145 -21.55 14.60 -13.49
CA ASP A 145 -22.64 14.07 -12.66
C ASP A 145 -22.21 13.85 -11.20
N ILE A 146 -21.05 13.20 -10.96
CA ILE A 146 -20.63 12.80 -9.61
C ILE A 146 -20.08 14.00 -8.83
N PHE A 147 -19.11 14.74 -9.41
CA PHE A 147 -18.49 15.87 -8.70
C PHE A 147 -19.42 17.08 -8.52
N ALA A 148 -20.50 17.16 -9.27
CA ALA A 148 -21.50 18.21 -9.09
C ALA A 148 -22.41 18.02 -7.87
N ARG A 149 -22.46 16.79 -7.31
CA ARG A 149 -23.26 16.50 -6.12
C ARG A 149 -22.61 17.14 -4.89
N ASN A 150 -23.36 17.93 -4.15
CA ASN A 150 -22.86 18.87 -3.13
C ASN A 150 -22.92 18.34 -1.68
N ASN A 151 -23.17 17.06 -1.47
CA ASN A 151 -23.12 16.41 -0.17
C ASN A 151 -21.70 15.98 0.27
N LEU A 152 -20.74 16.05 -0.64
CA LEU A 152 -19.30 16.10 -0.35
C LEU A 152 -18.67 17.29 -1.08
N THR A 153 -17.74 17.98 -0.45
CA THR A 153 -16.94 19.01 -1.08
C THR A 153 -15.95 18.39 -2.08
N HIS A 154 -15.44 19.16 -3.03
CA HIS A 154 -14.40 18.68 -3.96
C HIS A 154 -13.12 18.24 -3.22
N ALA A 155 -12.76 18.89 -2.11
CA ALA A 155 -11.62 18.48 -1.27
C ALA A 155 -11.85 17.10 -0.62
N GLU A 156 -13.06 16.85 -0.08
CA GLU A 156 -13.42 15.54 0.48
C GLU A 156 -13.47 14.45 -0.60
N ARG A 157 -13.97 14.78 -1.81
CA ARG A 157 -13.95 13.85 -2.95
C ARG A 157 -12.52 13.47 -3.35
N GLU A 158 -11.60 14.41 -3.33
CA GLU A 158 -10.20 14.11 -3.62
C GLU A 158 -9.50 13.34 -2.48
N LEU A 159 -9.84 13.61 -1.21
CA LEU A 159 -9.37 12.78 -0.09
C LEU A 159 -9.82 11.32 -0.27
N VAL A 160 -11.09 11.10 -0.63
CA VAL A 160 -11.65 9.78 -0.96
C VAL A 160 -10.88 9.14 -2.11
N THR A 161 -10.67 9.88 -3.21
CA THR A 161 -10.02 9.36 -4.42
C THR A 161 -8.55 9.02 -4.19
N VAL A 162 -7.77 9.90 -3.55
CA VAL A 162 -6.34 9.65 -3.23
C VAL A 162 -6.21 8.44 -2.32
N SER A 163 -7.08 8.34 -1.31
CA SER A 163 -7.04 7.20 -0.38
C SER A 163 -7.41 5.88 -1.07
N ALA A 164 -8.42 5.87 -1.93
CA ALA A 164 -8.81 4.69 -2.70
C ALA A 164 -7.72 4.26 -3.68
N LEU A 165 -7.14 5.19 -4.44
CA LEU A 165 -6.06 4.90 -5.39
C LEU A 165 -4.80 4.37 -4.68
N SER A 166 -4.55 4.77 -3.43
CA SER A 166 -3.48 4.19 -2.60
C SER A 166 -3.71 2.72 -2.28
N GLY A 167 -4.97 2.26 -2.28
CA GLY A 167 -5.36 0.85 -2.13
C GLY A 167 -5.19 0.01 -3.40
N LEU A 168 -4.94 0.61 -4.56
CA LEU A 168 -4.85 -0.06 -5.85
C LEU A 168 -3.41 -0.19 -6.34
N GLN A 169 -3.14 -1.24 -7.10
CA GLN A 169 -1.87 -1.44 -7.82
C GLN A 169 -2.00 -1.00 -9.28
N GLY A 170 -0.90 -0.50 -9.87
CA GLY A 170 -0.82 -0.18 -11.29
C GLY A 170 -1.55 1.10 -11.70
N VAL A 171 -1.85 1.98 -10.74
CA VAL A 171 -2.54 3.26 -10.95
C VAL A 171 -1.71 4.46 -10.45
N GLU A 172 -0.39 4.30 -10.36
CA GLU A 172 0.53 5.30 -9.82
C GLU A 172 0.42 6.67 -10.53
N PRO A 173 0.30 6.74 -11.88
CA PRO A 173 0.11 8.02 -12.56
C PRO A 173 -1.19 8.73 -12.17
N GLN A 174 -2.28 7.98 -11.99
CA GLN A 174 -3.57 8.52 -11.56
C GLN A 174 -3.48 8.99 -10.10
N LEU A 175 -2.85 8.22 -9.22
CA LEU A 175 -2.64 8.63 -7.83
C LEU A 175 -1.87 9.94 -7.73
N GLN A 176 -0.77 10.12 -8.46
CA GLN A 176 -0.03 11.38 -8.52
C GLN A 176 -0.87 12.53 -9.07
N SER A 177 -1.66 12.28 -10.11
CA SER A 177 -2.57 13.29 -10.69
C SER A 177 -3.61 13.74 -9.68
N HIS A 178 -4.19 12.82 -8.90
CA HIS A 178 -5.19 13.15 -7.86
C HIS A 178 -4.55 13.77 -6.62
N VAL A 179 -3.31 13.46 -6.25
CA VAL A 179 -2.56 14.21 -5.21
C VAL A 179 -2.41 15.68 -5.61
N SER A 180 -2.05 15.94 -6.88
CA SER A 180 -2.00 17.32 -7.41
C SER A 180 -3.40 17.95 -7.46
N GLY A 181 -4.40 17.17 -7.87
CA GLY A 181 -5.80 17.56 -7.93
C GLY A 181 -6.36 17.93 -6.56
N ALA A 182 -6.01 17.19 -5.51
CA ALA A 182 -6.44 17.45 -4.14
C ALA A 182 -6.03 18.86 -3.67
N ARG A 183 -4.80 19.31 -3.99
CA ARG A 183 -4.36 20.70 -3.75
C ARG A 183 -5.23 21.70 -4.51
N ASN A 184 -5.45 21.46 -5.81
CA ASN A 184 -6.23 22.33 -6.67
C ASN A 184 -7.70 22.43 -6.25
N MET A 185 -8.20 21.39 -5.58
CA MET A 185 -9.57 21.29 -5.06
C MET A 185 -9.72 21.77 -3.62
N GLY A 186 -8.63 22.18 -2.95
CA GLY A 186 -8.67 22.88 -1.69
C GLY A 186 -8.27 22.06 -0.46
N LEU A 187 -7.78 20.82 -0.63
CA LEU A 187 -7.13 20.10 0.46
C LEU A 187 -5.77 20.74 0.73
N LYS A 188 -5.45 21.00 1.99
CA LYS A 188 -4.19 21.64 2.35
C LYS A 188 -3.02 20.67 2.23
N ASP A 189 -1.82 21.24 2.01
CA ASP A 189 -0.60 20.46 1.83
C ASP A 189 -0.27 19.56 3.04
N ASP A 190 -0.52 20.04 4.25
CA ASP A 190 -0.32 19.30 5.49
C ASP A 190 -1.37 18.19 5.69
N GLU A 191 -2.62 18.44 5.27
CA GLU A 191 -3.67 17.41 5.23
C GLU A 191 -3.30 16.28 4.27
N ILE A 192 -2.82 16.61 3.06
CA ILE A 192 -2.35 15.62 2.07
C ILE A 192 -1.17 14.81 2.63
N ARG A 193 -0.17 15.47 3.24
CA ARG A 193 0.99 14.80 3.84
C ARG A 193 0.64 13.90 5.02
N SER A 194 -0.52 14.07 5.65
CA SER A 194 -0.96 13.22 6.74
C SER A 194 -1.76 11.98 6.29
N ILE A 195 -2.11 11.87 5.00
CA ILE A 195 -2.80 10.67 4.46
C ILE A 195 -2.00 9.39 4.71
N PRO A 196 -0.68 9.31 4.43
CA PRO A 196 0.09 8.09 4.71
C PRO A 196 0.02 7.63 6.17
N ALA A 197 0.17 8.55 7.13
CA ALA A 197 0.07 8.21 8.55
C ALA A 197 -1.32 7.67 8.92
N THR A 198 -2.38 8.24 8.33
CA THR A 198 -3.75 7.75 8.48
C THR A 198 -3.91 6.32 7.93
N LEU A 199 -3.39 6.06 6.73
CA LEU A 199 -3.49 4.74 6.10
C LEU A 199 -2.65 3.69 6.84
N ALA A 200 -1.44 4.04 7.32
CA ALA A 200 -0.62 3.14 8.13
C ALA A 200 -1.35 2.70 9.41
N ALA A 201 -1.98 3.66 10.10
CA ALA A 201 -2.68 3.39 11.36
C ALA A 201 -4.00 2.61 11.19
N ARG A 202 -4.70 2.75 10.06
CA ARG A 202 -6.08 2.27 9.89
C ARG A 202 -6.29 1.21 8.81
N VAL A 203 -5.30 1.04 7.90
CA VAL A 203 -5.41 0.13 6.76
C VAL A 203 -4.19 -0.76 6.64
N GLY A 204 -3.01 -0.20 6.39
CA GLY A 204 -1.78 -0.96 6.27
C GLY A 204 -0.60 -0.15 5.73
N GLU A 205 0.60 -0.67 5.96
CA GLU A 205 1.87 -0.02 5.60
C GLU A 205 2.06 0.10 4.08
N VAL A 206 1.52 -0.83 3.32
CA VAL A 206 1.66 -0.83 1.84
C VAL A 206 0.90 0.30 1.20
N GLU A 207 -0.34 0.54 1.64
CA GLU A 207 -1.18 1.62 1.17
C GLU A 207 -0.61 2.97 1.60
N ALA A 208 -0.11 3.03 2.83
CA ALA A 208 0.61 4.20 3.34
C ALA A 208 1.86 4.51 2.50
N TRP A 209 2.64 3.49 2.15
CA TRP A 209 3.82 3.63 1.31
C TRP A 209 3.48 4.13 -0.10
N ARG A 210 2.42 3.59 -0.74
CA ARG A 210 1.97 4.07 -2.06
C ARG A 210 1.55 5.52 -2.02
N ALA A 211 0.78 5.91 -1.00
CA ALA A 211 0.39 7.30 -0.77
C ALA A 211 1.61 8.20 -0.57
N ALA A 212 2.54 7.83 0.31
CA ALA A 212 3.75 8.59 0.61
C ALA A 212 4.64 8.77 -0.64
N LYS A 213 4.84 7.70 -1.44
CA LYS A 213 5.60 7.76 -2.69
C LYS A 213 4.99 8.74 -3.69
N ALA A 214 3.68 8.68 -3.89
CA ALA A 214 2.99 9.59 -4.81
C ALA A 214 3.03 11.04 -4.32
N ILE A 215 2.84 11.26 -3.03
CA ILE A 215 2.90 12.58 -2.41
C ILE A 215 4.31 13.16 -2.53
N ALA A 216 5.34 12.41 -2.18
CA ALA A 216 6.74 12.85 -2.31
C ALA A 216 7.08 13.23 -3.75
N ALA A 217 6.65 12.43 -4.74
CA ALA A 217 6.87 12.72 -6.15
C ALA A 217 6.20 14.04 -6.59
N VAL A 218 4.97 14.31 -6.14
CA VAL A 218 4.23 15.55 -6.47
C VAL A 218 4.81 16.78 -5.78
N PHE A 219 5.31 16.61 -4.54
CA PHE A 219 5.89 17.73 -3.77
C PHE A 219 7.39 17.92 -4.03
N GLY A 220 8.03 17.03 -4.82
CA GLY A 220 9.48 17.08 -5.07
C GLY A 220 10.31 16.77 -3.83
N GLU A 221 9.80 15.95 -2.94
CA GLU A 221 10.43 15.57 -1.68
C GLU A 221 11.21 14.24 -1.83
N PRO A 222 12.31 14.06 -1.07
CA PRO A 222 13.00 12.76 -1.01
C PRO A 222 12.06 11.67 -0.51
N PHE A 223 12.18 10.48 -1.07
CA PHE A 223 11.39 9.32 -0.67
C PHE A 223 12.29 8.08 -0.53
N ASP A 224 12.08 7.33 0.55
CA ASP A 224 12.74 6.04 0.72
C ASP A 224 12.00 4.99 -0.14
N GLU A 225 12.69 4.44 -1.12
CA GLU A 225 12.14 3.46 -2.07
C GLU A 225 11.85 2.09 -1.43
N GLY A 226 12.23 1.88 -0.16
CA GLY A 226 12.00 0.62 0.55
C GLY A 226 10.52 0.27 0.67
N LYS A 227 10.01 -0.58 -0.22
CA LYS A 227 8.60 -1.00 -0.22
C LYS A 227 8.32 -2.02 0.89
N PRO A 228 7.28 -1.83 1.73
CA PRO A 228 6.83 -2.86 2.66
C PRO A 228 6.38 -4.13 1.93
N VAL A 229 6.51 -5.28 2.57
CA VAL A 229 5.96 -6.52 2.02
C VAL A 229 4.45 -6.48 2.09
N GLU A 230 3.80 -6.60 0.94
CA GLU A 230 2.33 -6.49 0.79
C GLU A 230 1.55 -7.56 1.58
N GLN A 231 2.13 -8.74 1.72
CA GLN A 231 1.60 -9.83 2.54
C GLN A 231 2.76 -10.58 3.18
N MET A 232 2.97 -10.36 4.45
CA MET A 232 3.79 -11.26 5.25
C MET A 232 2.95 -12.49 5.58
N MET A 233 3.13 -13.58 4.84
CA MET A 233 2.46 -14.86 5.13
C MET A 233 2.86 -15.40 6.50
N PHE A 234 4.10 -15.13 6.92
CA PHE A 234 4.67 -15.52 8.21
C PHE A 234 5.20 -14.30 8.96
N PRO A 235 5.32 -14.37 10.30
CA PRO A 235 5.90 -13.30 11.08
C PRO A 235 7.28 -12.87 10.56
N LYS A 236 7.57 -11.56 10.60
CA LYS A 236 8.89 -11.04 10.24
C LYS A 236 10.00 -11.68 11.08
N GLY A 237 9.72 -11.88 12.35
CA GLY A 237 10.69 -12.42 13.31
C GLY A 237 11.56 -11.34 13.94
N ASP A 238 12.51 -11.81 14.78
CA ASP A 238 13.48 -10.96 15.46
C ASP A 238 14.67 -10.66 14.54
N PHE A 239 15.39 -9.56 14.83
CA PHE A 239 16.61 -9.23 14.11
C PHE A 239 17.61 -10.40 14.17
N ASN A 240 18.11 -10.80 13.01
CA ASN A 240 18.98 -11.97 12.86
C ASN A 240 20.42 -11.71 13.33
N SER A 241 20.55 -11.35 14.62
CA SER A 241 21.81 -10.92 15.23
C SER A 241 22.93 -11.97 15.15
N ALA A 242 22.59 -13.25 15.23
CA ALA A 242 23.56 -14.36 15.21
C ALA A 242 24.30 -14.46 13.86
N TYR A 243 23.67 -14.08 12.78
CA TYR A 243 24.21 -14.16 11.42
C TYR A 243 24.46 -12.79 10.79
N ALA A 244 24.20 -11.69 11.50
CA ALA A 244 24.28 -10.32 10.94
C ALA A 244 25.63 -10.02 10.26
N GLN A 245 26.74 -10.58 10.72
CA GLN A 245 28.08 -10.44 10.13
C GLN A 245 28.19 -11.04 8.72
N TYR A 246 27.26 -11.89 8.30
CA TYR A 246 27.23 -12.54 7.00
C TYR A 246 26.20 -11.93 6.04
N PHE A 247 25.61 -10.79 6.43
CA PHE A 247 24.60 -10.09 5.63
C PHE A 247 25.01 -8.64 5.38
N ILE A 248 24.69 -8.14 4.20
CA ILE A 248 24.68 -6.71 3.91
C ILE A 248 23.24 -6.25 4.05
N GLY A 249 22.99 -5.26 4.94
CA GLY A 249 21.65 -4.83 5.32
C GLY A 249 21.04 -5.66 6.45
N ASN A 250 19.76 -5.44 6.74
CA ASN A 250 19.07 -6.08 7.86
C ASN A 250 18.27 -7.30 7.42
N SER A 251 18.40 -8.39 8.16
CA SER A 251 17.57 -9.58 8.01
C SER A 251 16.94 -9.97 9.35
N TYR A 252 15.83 -10.68 9.27
CA TYR A 252 15.05 -11.10 10.44
C TYR A 252 14.75 -12.59 10.33
N LEU A 253 14.63 -13.26 11.47
CA LEU A 253 14.41 -14.70 11.55
C LEU A 253 13.22 -15.02 12.46
N ALA A 254 12.23 -15.73 11.92
CA ALA A 254 11.12 -16.27 12.69
C ALA A 254 11.15 -17.80 12.65
N PRO A 255 11.46 -18.49 13.75
CA PRO A 255 11.32 -19.94 13.83
C PRO A 255 9.85 -20.34 13.66
N LEU A 256 9.56 -21.20 12.70
CA LEU A 256 8.22 -21.76 12.45
C LEU A 256 8.07 -23.16 13.06
N SER A 257 9.16 -23.92 13.11
CA SER A 257 9.24 -25.22 13.75
C SER A 257 10.63 -25.45 14.34
N GLN A 258 10.67 -26.06 15.53
CA GLN A 258 11.91 -26.45 16.22
C GLN A 258 12.00 -27.97 16.43
N GLY A 259 11.19 -28.74 15.70
CA GLY A 259 11.16 -30.20 15.78
C GLY A 259 12.33 -30.88 15.07
N LYS A 260 12.11 -32.10 14.58
CA LYS A 260 13.12 -32.89 13.85
C LYS A 260 13.65 -32.19 12.58
N VAL A 261 12.82 -31.37 11.95
CA VAL A 261 13.22 -30.51 10.83
C VAL A 261 12.95 -29.07 11.26
N PRO A 262 13.99 -28.33 11.67
CA PRO A 262 13.84 -26.89 11.93
C PRO A 262 13.43 -26.15 10.66
N VAL A 263 12.37 -25.37 10.75
CA VAL A 263 11.86 -24.54 9.66
C VAL A 263 11.83 -23.10 10.13
N SER A 264 12.33 -22.19 9.33
CA SER A 264 12.34 -20.76 9.65
C SER A 264 11.84 -19.93 8.48
N ASN A 265 11.17 -18.83 8.78
CA ASN A 265 10.95 -17.74 7.83
C ASN A 265 12.08 -16.73 7.97
N VAL A 266 12.73 -16.40 6.86
CA VAL A 266 13.76 -15.35 6.78
C VAL A 266 13.20 -14.18 6.03
N THR A 267 13.26 -12.99 6.62
CA THR A 267 12.82 -11.74 6.04
C THR A 267 14.01 -10.83 5.80
N PHE A 268 14.13 -10.32 4.58
CA PHE A 268 15.19 -9.40 4.14
C PHE A 268 14.58 -8.02 3.88
N GLU A 269 15.20 -6.97 4.39
CA GLU A 269 14.89 -5.61 3.95
C GLU A 269 15.31 -5.39 2.50
N PRO A 270 14.74 -4.38 1.80
CA PRO A 270 15.22 -3.99 0.48
C PRO A 270 16.74 -3.84 0.45
N ARG A 271 17.38 -4.35 -0.61
CA ARG A 271 18.84 -4.44 -0.80
C ARG A 271 19.58 -5.41 0.15
N CYS A 272 18.94 -5.97 1.16
CA CYS A 272 19.57 -6.92 2.05
C CYS A 272 19.86 -8.23 1.33
N ARG A 273 21.07 -8.75 1.48
CA ARG A 273 21.54 -10.01 0.91
C ARG A 273 22.57 -10.69 1.81
N ASN A 274 22.63 -12.00 1.77
CA ASN A 274 23.69 -12.74 2.44
C ASN A 274 24.97 -12.80 1.59
N ASN A 275 26.06 -13.14 2.24
CA ASN A 275 27.32 -13.42 1.60
C ASN A 275 27.22 -14.68 0.74
N TRP A 276 28.14 -14.85 -0.21
CA TRP A 276 28.40 -16.13 -0.83
C TRP A 276 28.64 -17.19 0.26
N HIS A 277 28.02 -18.36 0.11
CA HIS A 277 28.17 -19.45 1.07
C HIS A 277 27.93 -20.81 0.41
N ILE A 278 28.32 -21.85 1.13
CA ILE A 278 28.20 -23.26 0.71
C ILE A 278 27.62 -24.07 1.86
N HIS A 279 26.69 -24.96 1.56
CA HIS A 279 26.20 -25.97 2.50
C HIS A 279 26.97 -27.27 2.24
N HIS A 280 27.57 -27.81 3.29
CA HIS A 280 28.25 -29.10 3.27
C HIS A 280 27.38 -30.15 3.94
N LYS A 281 27.26 -31.33 3.32
CA LYS A 281 26.47 -32.45 3.85
C LYS A 281 25.01 -32.07 4.14
N GLY A 282 24.42 -31.27 3.26
CA GLY A 282 23.03 -30.88 3.39
C GLY A 282 22.52 -30.10 2.19
N ILE A 283 21.21 -30.23 1.95
CA ILE A 283 20.48 -29.53 0.91
C ILE A 283 19.65 -28.44 1.58
N GLN A 284 19.74 -27.20 1.09
CA GLN A 284 18.86 -26.12 1.56
C GLN A 284 17.66 -25.96 0.62
N MET A 285 16.50 -25.79 1.22
CA MET A 285 15.27 -25.43 0.50
C MET A 285 14.88 -23.99 0.79
N LEU A 286 14.53 -23.23 -0.25
CA LEU A 286 13.90 -21.92 -0.15
C LEU A 286 12.51 -22.00 -0.78
N ILE A 287 11.49 -21.61 -0.05
CA ILE A 287 10.10 -21.47 -0.54
C ILE A 287 9.74 -19.99 -0.40
N CYS A 288 9.64 -19.28 -1.51
CA CYS A 288 9.37 -17.86 -1.53
C CYS A 288 7.90 -17.57 -1.16
N VAL A 289 7.69 -16.74 -0.14
CA VAL A 289 6.37 -16.51 0.46
C VAL A 289 5.97 -15.03 0.51
N GLY A 290 6.87 -14.10 0.17
CA GLY A 290 6.55 -12.66 0.17
C GLY A 290 7.60 -11.81 -0.53
N GLY A 291 7.16 -10.74 -1.18
CA GLY A 291 8.02 -9.80 -1.88
C GLY A 291 8.78 -10.38 -3.07
N THR A 292 9.90 -9.74 -3.45
CA THR A 292 10.77 -10.18 -4.54
C THR A 292 12.23 -10.25 -4.10
N GLY A 293 12.93 -11.26 -4.56
CA GLY A 293 14.32 -11.50 -4.19
C GLY A 293 15.16 -12.00 -5.35
N TRP A 294 16.44 -12.19 -5.09
CA TRP A 294 17.41 -12.76 -5.99
C TRP A 294 17.97 -14.06 -5.41
N TYR A 295 18.30 -14.99 -6.29
CA TYR A 295 19.12 -16.16 -6.04
C TYR A 295 20.16 -16.28 -7.14
N GLN A 296 21.42 -16.56 -6.78
CA GLN A 296 22.47 -16.77 -7.74
C GLN A 296 23.44 -17.86 -7.29
N GLU A 297 23.76 -18.76 -8.19
CA GLU A 297 24.87 -19.69 -8.05
C GLU A 297 26.15 -19.09 -8.68
N TRP A 298 27.29 -19.41 -8.11
CA TRP A 298 28.57 -18.91 -8.62
C TRP A 298 28.77 -19.27 -10.09
N GLY A 299 29.11 -18.26 -10.89
CA GLY A 299 29.33 -18.38 -12.32
C GLY A 299 28.07 -18.51 -13.18
N LYS A 300 26.86 -18.35 -12.58
CA LYS A 300 25.58 -18.33 -13.31
C LYS A 300 24.92 -16.95 -13.19
N GLU A 301 23.95 -16.69 -14.06
CA GLU A 301 23.12 -15.49 -13.98
C GLU A 301 22.21 -15.53 -12.73
N ALA A 302 21.94 -14.36 -12.16
CA ALA A 302 21.01 -14.25 -11.06
C ALA A 302 19.56 -14.49 -11.53
N ARG A 303 18.81 -15.27 -10.74
CA ARG A 303 17.39 -15.56 -10.96
C ARG A 303 16.54 -14.73 -10.00
N MET A 304 15.56 -14.00 -10.52
CA MET A 304 14.54 -13.34 -9.70
C MET A 304 13.63 -14.38 -9.07
N LEU A 305 13.33 -14.20 -7.78
CA LEU A 305 12.42 -15.01 -6.99
C LEU A 305 11.19 -14.21 -6.59
N LYS A 306 10.02 -14.85 -6.63
CA LYS A 306 8.73 -14.29 -6.23
C LYS A 306 7.90 -15.34 -5.48
N PRO A 307 6.83 -14.94 -4.77
CA PRO A 307 5.98 -15.88 -4.04
C PRO A 307 5.51 -17.04 -4.92
N GLY A 308 5.66 -18.26 -4.39
CA GLY A 308 5.40 -19.53 -5.08
C GLY A 308 6.64 -20.16 -5.74
N ASP A 309 7.74 -19.43 -5.90
CA ASP A 309 8.99 -20.05 -6.39
C ASP A 309 9.62 -20.93 -5.29
N VAL A 310 10.17 -22.06 -5.72
CA VAL A 310 10.90 -22.99 -4.89
C VAL A 310 12.30 -23.16 -5.47
N VAL A 311 13.30 -23.09 -4.60
CA VAL A 311 14.71 -23.36 -4.95
C VAL A 311 15.22 -24.47 -4.06
N GLU A 312 15.69 -25.55 -4.67
CA GLU A 312 16.50 -26.57 -4.02
C GLU A 312 17.98 -26.26 -4.29
N ILE A 313 18.74 -26.05 -3.24
CA ILE A 313 20.17 -25.74 -3.31
C ILE A 313 20.95 -26.98 -2.92
N PRO A 314 21.60 -27.67 -3.88
CA PRO A 314 22.35 -28.90 -3.60
C PRO A 314 23.57 -28.64 -2.71
N GLU A 315 24.03 -29.71 -2.06
CA GLU A 315 25.30 -29.71 -1.35
C GLU A 315 26.46 -29.23 -2.24
N GLY A 316 27.33 -28.44 -1.66
CA GLY A 316 28.56 -27.96 -2.32
C GLY A 316 28.37 -26.79 -3.29
N VAL A 317 27.14 -26.36 -3.53
CA VAL A 317 26.87 -25.22 -4.42
C VAL A 317 27.17 -23.91 -3.72
N LYS A 318 28.13 -23.13 -4.26
CA LYS A 318 28.39 -21.76 -3.83
C LYS A 318 27.29 -20.84 -4.37
N HIS A 319 26.57 -20.18 -3.48
CA HIS A 319 25.41 -19.36 -3.82
C HIS A 319 25.19 -18.20 -2.86
N TRP A 320 24.31 -17.28 -3.24
CA TRP A 320 23.75 -16.26 -2.36
C TRP A 320 22.29 -16.02 -2.72
N HIS A 321 21.53 -15.41 -1.79
CA HIS A 321 20.18 -14.92 -2.01
C HIS A 321 19.91 -13.67 -1.14
N GLY A 322 18.89 -12.89 -1.54
CA GLY A 322 18.53 -11.65 -0.85
C GLY A 322 17.34 -10.95 -1.50
N ALA A 323 16.95 -9.82 -0.95
CA ALA A 323 15.88 -8.97 -1.45
C ALA A 323 16.29 -8.25 -2.75
N THR A 324 15.33 -7.80 -3.56
CA THR A 324 15.57 -6.82 -4.63
C THR A 324 15.79 -5.41 -4.05
N LYS A 325 16.14 -4.44 -4.91
CA LYS A 325 16.46 -3.06 -4.49
C LYS A 325 15.28 -2.33 -3.85
N ASP A 326 14.07 -2.66 -4.26
CA ASP A 326 12.83 -1.94 -3.98
C ASP A 326 11.76 -2.78 -3.28
N SER A 327 12.09 -4.01 -2.88
CA SER A 327 11.13 -4.91 -2.24
C SER A 327 11.73 -5.62 -1.05
N TRP A 328 10.96 -5.75 0.01
CA TRP A 328 11.21 -6.78 1.02
C TRP A 328 11.16 -8.17 0.35
N PHE A 329 11.79 -9.15 0.97
CA PHE A 329 11.77 -10.52 0.50
C PHE A 329 11.61 -11.48 1.67
N GLN A 330 10.70 -12.43 1.55
CA GLN A 330 10.51 -13.50 2.52
C GLN A 330 10.60 -14.85 1.86
N HIS A 331 11.30 -15.75 2.52
CA HIS A 331 11.25 -17.17 2.19
C HIS A 331 11.25 -18.03 3.44
N VAL A 332 10.49 -19.11 3.38
CA VAL A 332 10.63 -20.22 4.32
C VAL A 332 11.83 -21.05 3.92
N THR A 333 12.65 -21.40 4.90
CA THR A 333 13.84 -22.23 4.67
C THR A 333 13.93 -23.37 5.67
N PHE A 334 14.46 -24.48 5.21
CA PHE A 334 14.90 -25.61 6.01
C PHE A 334 16.05 -26.32 5.31
N THR A 335 16.83 -27.07 6.08
CA THR A 335 17.95 -27.86 5.57
C THR A 335 17.68 -29.35 5.84
N VAL A 336 17.84 -30.17 4.81
CA VAL A 336 17.92 -31.62 4.99
C VAL A 336 19.40 -31.94 5.17
N ALA A 337 19.80 -32.11 6.43
CA ALA A 337 21.20 -32.23 6.82
C ALA A 337 21.58 -33.66 7.19
N GLU A 338 22.77 -34.10 6.79
CA GLU A 338 23.43 -35.32 7.26
C GLU A 338 24.27 -35.05 8.53
N GLU A 339 24.76 -36.09 9.13
CA GLU A 339 25.64 -35.97 10.29
C GLU A 339 26.94 -35.22 9.91
N GLY A 340 27.23 -34.16 10.67
CA GLY A 340 28.37 -33.28 10.44
C GLY A 340 28.13 -32.21 9.35
N ALA A 341 26.87 -31.91 9.04
CA ALA A 341 26.54 -30.80 8.15
C ALA A 341 27.03 -29.45 8.71
N SER A 342 27.47 -28.56 7.84
CA SER A 342 27.97 -27.23 8.18
C SER A 342 27.76 -26.23 7.07
N ASN A 343 27.79 -24.93 7.42
CA ASN A 343 27.75 -23.84 6.47
C ASN A 343 29.13 -23.16 6.39
N GLU A 344 29.63 -22.97 5.21
CA GLU A 344 30.86 -22.23 4.92
C GLU A 344 30.49 -20.85 4.38
N TRP A 345 30.79 -19.79 5.15
CA TRP A 345 30.57 -18.41 4.76
C TRP A 345 31.79 -17.85 4.06
N LEU A 346 31.59 -17.22 2.90
CA LEU A 346 32.62 -16.71 2.01
C LEU A 346 32.52 -15.18 1.90
N GLU A 347 33.05 -14.64 0.81
CA GLU A 347 33.10 -13.21 0.54
C GLU A 347 31.69 -12.57 0.41
N PRO A 348 31.55 -11.28 0.73
CA PRO A 348 30.31 -10.54 0.51
C PRO A 348 30.00 -10.42 -1.00
N VAL A 349 28.71 -10.37 -1.34
CA VAL A 349 28.25 -9.91 -2.66
C VAL A 349 28.37 -8.38 -2.68
N THR A 350 29.28 -7.86 -3.49
CA THR A 350 29.57 -6.42 -3.52
C THR A 350 28.38 -5.60 -4.04
N ASP A 351 28.32 -4.31 -3.70
CA ASP A 351 27.30 -3.40 -4.26
C ASP A 351 27.44 -3.30 -5.78
N GLU A 352 28.69 -3.35 -6.31
CA GLU A 352 28.93 -3.31 -7.76
C GLU A 352 28.35 -4.54 -8.49
N GLU A 353 28.42 -5.72 -7.89
CA GLU A 353 27.82 -6.94 -8.46
C GLU A 353 26.28 -6.89 -8.35
N TYR A 354 25.79 -6.53 -7.19
CA TYR A 354 24.36 -6.48 -6.90
C TYR A 354 23.63 -5.38 -7.70
N ASP A 355 24.26 -4.22 -7.92
CA ASP A 355 23.64 -3.10 -8.65
C ASP A 355 23.50 -3.33 -10.16
N LYS A 356 24.07 -4.39 -10.70
CA LYS A 356 23.86 -4.84 -12.08
C LYS A 356 22.54 -5.60 -12.28
N LEU A 357 21.86 -5.99 -11.20
CA LEU A 357 20.59 -6.74 -11.20
C LEU A 357 19.35 -5.78 -11.10
#